data_8cdf314d657ae16261340959debab076
#
_entry.id   8cdf314d657ae16261340959debab076
#
_cell.length_a   1.000
_cell.length_b   1.000
_cell.length_c   1.000
_cell.angle_alpha   90.00
_cell.angle_beta   90.00
_cell.angle_gamma   90.00
#
_symmetry.space_group_name_H-M   'P 1'
#
loop_
_entity.id
_entity.type
_entity.pdbx_description
1 polymer ?
#
loop_
_entity_poly.entity_id
_entity_poly.type
_entity_poly.pdbx_seq_one_letter_code
_entity_poly.pdbx_strand_id
1 'polypeptide(L)'
;MYLNNSKTIVIKIGSSLLINDRKIVRKKWLSEFSKDIKELLDNKKNVIIVSSGAIALGCKKLNLNKKSLKLDKSQAVASIGQIELMNLYKKTFNSKKINLSQILLTLEDTEKRRRAINAKRTFDNLFKLRFVPIVNENDSIATTEIKYGDNDRLASRVAQISGADCLILLSDVDGLYTQNPKIYHDAK
;
A
#
# COMPACT_ATOMS: atom_id res chain seq x y z
N MET A 1 -24.47 -0.48 -5.97
CA MET A 1 -23.19 0.21 -5.84
C MET A 1 -22.30 -0.63 -4.93
N TYR A 2 -21.22 -1.21 -5.44
CA TYR A 2 -20.42 -2.24 -4.74
C TYR A 2 -19.88 -1.77 -3.38
N LEU A 3 -19.39 -0.52 -3.32
CA LEU A 3 -18.75 0.03 -2.12
C LEU A 3 -19.71 0.09 -0.91
N ASN A 4 -20.99 0.40 -1.14
CA ASN A 4 -21.97 0.51 -0.06
C ASN A 4 -22.26 -0.83 0.61
N ASN A 5 -22.22 -1.92 -0.16
CA ASN A 5 -22.51 -3.27 0.33
C ASN A 5 -21.27 -3.97 0.90
N SER A 6 -20.07 -3.43 0.66
CA SER A 6 -18.82 -4.03 1.15
C SER A 6 -18.63 -3.73 2.63
N LYS A 7 -18.27 -4.74 3.42
CA LYS A 7 -17.91 -4.63 4.83
C LYS A 7 -16.41 -4.44 5.02
N THR A 8 -15.61 -5.18 4.27
CA THR A 8 -14.15 -5.11 4.33
C THR A 8 -13.59 -4.71 2.96
N ILE A 9 -12.79 -3.66 2.93
CA ILE A 9 -12.27 -3.02 1.73
C ILE A 9 -10.75 -3.01 1.80
N VAL A 10 -10.10 -3.48 0.75
CA VAL A 10 -8.65 -3.32 0.55
C VAL A 10 -8.41 -2.22 -0.47
N ILE A 11 -7.55 -1.26 -0.13
CA ILE A 11 -7.21 -0.13 -1.01
C ILE A 11 -5.71 -0.15 -1.25
N LYS A 12 -5.30 -0.37 -2.49
CA LYS A 12 -3.89 -0.29 -2.90
C LYS A 12 -3.55 1.10 -3.40
N ILE A 13 -2.42 1.62 -2.92
CA ILE A 13 -1.89 2.94 -3.29
C ILE A 13 -0.55 2.75 -4.00
N GLY A 14 -0.47 3.17 -5.26
CA GLY A 14 0.77 3.19 -6.03
C GLY A 14 1.75 4.25 -5.51
N SER A 15 3.05 4.02 -5.69
CA SER A 15 4.09 4.95 -5.25
C SER A 15 3.98 6.33 -5.91
N SER A 16 3.53 6.42 -7.16
CA SER A 16 3.30 7.66 -7.92
C SER A 16 2.24 8.57 -7.30
N LEU A 17 1.26 7.98 -6.58
CA LEU A 17 0.24 8.75 -5.85
C LEU A 17 0.76 9.36 -4.55
N LEU A 18 1.80 8.77 -3.95
CA LEU A 18 2.42 9.27 -2.73
C LEU A 18 3.54 10.26 -3.01
N ILE A 19 4.33 9.99 -4.05
CA ILE A 19 5.53 10.76 -4.40
C ILE A 19 5.53 10.97 -5.91
N ASN A 20 5.63 12.22 -6.34
CA ASN A 20 5.75 12.53 -7.76
C ASN A 20 7.18 12.28 -8.29
N ASP A 21 7.37 12.42 -9.61
CA ASP A 21 8.64 12.21 -10.29
C ASP A 21 9.75 13.17 -9.81
N ARG A 22 9.38 14.33 -9.27
CA ARG A 22 10.30 15.30 -8.64
C ARG A 22 10.63 14.96 -7.18
N LYS A 23 10.31 13.73 -6.74
CA LYS A 23 10.49 13.25 -5.35
C LYS A 23 9.76 14.09 -4.29
N ILE A 24 8.67 14.78 -4.67
CA ILE A 24 7.85 15.57 -3.75
C ILE A 24 6.69 14.71 -3.25
N VAL A 25 6.53 14.65 -1.93
CA VAL A 25 5.41 13.93 -1.30
C VAL A 25 4.11 14.70 -1.55
N ARG A 26 3.09 14.01 -2.05
CA ARG A 26 1.76 14.57 -2.33
C ARG A 26 0.90 14.68 -1.06
N LYS A 27 1.34 15.51 -0.11
CA LYS A 27 0.69 15.66 1.21
C LYS A 27 -0.78 16.04 1.12
N LYS A 28 -1.16 16.92 0.17
CA LYS A 28 -2.55 17.33 -0.02
C LYS A 28 -3.42 16.12 -0.40
N TRP A 29 -2.98 15.35 -1.39
CA TRP A 29 -3.67 14.14 -1.82
C TRP A 29 -3.84 13.15 -0.65
N LEU A 30 -2.77 12.89 0.10
CA LEU A 30 -2.83 11.96 1.23
C LEU A 30 -3.77 12.46 2.34
N SER A 31 -3.86 13.78 2.53
CA SER A 31 -4.80 14.39 3.47
C SER A 31 -6.25 14.20 3.03
N GLU A 32 -6.57 14.38 1.73
CA GLU A 32 -7.92 14.11 1.20
C GLU A 32 -8.24 12.62 1.33
N PHE A 33 -7.32 11.75 0.88
CA PHE A 33 -7.47 10.31 1.05
C PHE A 33 -7.75 9.89 2.52
N SER A 34 -7.12 10.56 3.49
CA SER A 34 -7.40 10.27 4.91
C SER A 34 -8.82 10.67 5.34
N LYS A 35 -9.46 11.63 4.67
CA LYS A 35 -10.89 11.96 4.91
C LYS A 35 -11.78 10.86 4.37
N ASP A 36 -11.49 10.36 3.17
CA ASP A 36 -12.26 9.26 2.56
C ASP A 36 -12.18 8.00 3.44
N ILE A 37 -10.97 7.68 3.96
CA ILE A 37 -10.81 6.57 4.90
C ILE A 37 -11.62 6.81 6.18
N LYS A 38 -11.62 8.04 6.72
CA LYS A 38 -12.41 8.37 7.90
C LYS A 38 -13.89 8.13 7.67
N GLU A 39 -14.43 8.55 6.52
CA GLU A 39 -15.82 8.31 6.14
C GLU A 39 -16.16 6.82 6.06
N LEU A 40 -15.28 6.00 5.46
CA LEU A 40 -15.47 4.55 5.42
C LEU A 40 -15.53 3.94 6.83
N LEU A 41 -14.65 4.39 7.73
CA LEU A 41 -14.61 3.91 9.12
C LEU A 41 -15.85 4.35 9.91
N ASP A 42 -16.33 5.58 9.71
CA ASP A 42 -17.55 6.10 10.34
C ASP A 42 -18.79 5.32 9.86
N ASN A 43 -18.78 4.84 8.63
CA ASN A 43 -19.75 3.91 8.07
C ASN A 43 -19.52 2.44 8.50
N LYS A 44 -18.71 2.21 9.57
CA LYS A 44 -18.44 0.89 10.18
C LYS A 44 -17.80 -0.12 9.23
N LYS A 45 -17.07 0.34 8.22
CA LYS A 45 -16.30 -0.50 7.30
C LYS A 45 -14.93 -0.82 7.86
N ASN A 46 -14.45 -2.02 7.57
CA ASN A 46 -13.06 -2.40 7.81
C ASN A 46 -12.22 -1.99 6.59
N VAL A 47 -11.12 -1.32 6.81
CA VAL A 47 -10.24 -0.86 5.74
C VAL A 47 -8.83 -1.41 5.95
N ILE A 48 -8.23 -1.94 4.90
CA ILE A 48 -6.80 -2.28 4.81
C ILE A 48 -6.21 -1.43 3.69
N ILE A 49 -5.08 -0.80 3.96
CA ILE A 49 -4.34 -0.04 2.95
C ILE A 49 -3.10 -0.84 2.56
N VAL A 50 -2.96 -1.19 1.29
CA VAL A 50 -1.72 -1.76 0.75
C VAL A 50 -0.94 -0.64 0.08
N SER A 51 0.22 -0.32 0.63
CA SER A 51 0.99 0.85 0.22
C SER A 51 2.29 0.45 -0.45
N SER A 52 2.68 1.23 -1.43
CA SER A 52 4.03 1.25 -2.00
C SER A 52 4.78 2.50 -1.52
N GLY A 53 6.05 2.62 -1.91
CA GLY A 53 6.78 3.89 -1.80
C GLY A 53 7.91 3.90 -0.78
N ALA A 54 8.18 2.80 -0.06
CA ALA A 54 9.28 2.71 0.88
C ALA A 54 10.62 3.02 0.19
N ILE A 55 10.96 2.32 -0.91
CA ILE A 55 12.21 2.58 -1.66
C ILE A 55 12.28 4.03 -2.15
N ALA A 56 11.17 4.58 -2.66
CA ALA A 56 11.17 5.96 -3.16
C ALA A 56 11.44 6.99 -2.05
N LEU A 57 10.87 6.79 -0.86
CA LEU A 57 11.13 7.64 0.31
C LEU A 57 12.55 7.45 0.85
N GLY A 58 13.06 6.23 0.87
CA GLY A 58 14.44 5.95 1.26
C GLY A 58 15.43 6.59 0.29
N CYS A 59 15.22 6.47 -1.02
CA CYS A 59 16.01 7.16 -2.03
C CYS A 59 15.97 8.68 -1.87
N LYS A 60 14.80 9.23 -1.56
CA LYS A 60 14.67 10.67 -1.28
C LYS A 60 15.49 11.07 -0.07
N LYS A 61 15.41 10.35 1.03
CA LYS A 61 16.13 10.64 2.28
C LYS A 61 17.63 10.58 2.11
N LEU A 62 18.13 9.62 1.31
CA LEU A 62 19.53 9.40 1.05
C LEU A 62 20.07 10.11 -0.20
N ASN A 63 19.22 10.85 -0.91
CA ASN A 63 19.53 11.50 -2.19
C ASN A 63 20.07 10.52 -3.26
N LEU A 64 19.55 9.29 -3.28
CA LEU A 64 19.95 8.24 -4.22
C LEU A 64 19.01 8.18 -5.43
N ASN A 65 19.53 7.62 -6.54
CA ASN A 65 18.72 7.30 -7.71
C ASN A 65 18.23 5.85 -7.64
N LYS A 66 16.91 5.64 -7.66
CA LYS A 66 16.29 4.30 -7.62
C LYS A 66 16.79 3.38 -8.75
N LYS A 67 17.00 3.94 -9.97
CA LYS A 67 17.39 3.14 -11.14
C LYS A 67 18.80 2.52 -11.05
N SER A 68 19.65 3.04 -10.18
CA SER A 68 21.03 2.57 -10.00
C SER A 68 21.22 1.63 -8.81
N LEU A 69 20.15 1.27 -8.12
CA LEU A 69 20.23 0.41 -6.95
C LEU A 69 20.29 -1.06 -7.35
N LYS A 70 21.30 -1.78 -6.85
CA LYS A 70 21.31 -3.25 -6.82
C LYS A 70 20.35 -3.76 -5.75
N LEU A 71 19.99 -5.04 -5.77
CA LEU A 71 19.00 -5.64 -4.88
C LEU A 71 19.32 -5.39 -3.40
N ASP A 72 20.51 -5.71 -2.96
CA ASP A 72 20.99 -5.53 -1.59
C ASP A 72 20.87 -4.08 -1.08
N LYS A 73 21.28 -3.12 -1.93
CA LYS A 73 21.12 -1.70 -1.63
C LYS A 73 19.65 -1.26 -1.63
N SER A 74 18.84 -1.83 -2.53
CA SER A 74 17.42 -1.54 -2.59
C SER A 74 16.70 -1.99 -1.31
N GLN A 75 17.04 -3.18 -0.80
CA GLN A 75 16.53 -3.71 0.47
C GLN A 75 16.90 -2.80 1.65
N ALA A 76 18.17 -2.38 1.75
CA ALA A 76 18.61 -1.46 2.80
C ALA A 76 17.91 -0.09 2.69
N VAL A 77 17.75 0.45 1.48
CA VAL A 77 17.05 1.71 1.23
C VAL A 77 15.56 1.58 1.56
N ALA A 78 14.94 0.43 1.24
CA ALA A 78 13.55 0.16 1.57
C ALA A 78 13.32 0.16 3.08
N SER A 79 14.21 -0.45 3.88
CA SER A 79 14.08 -0.48 5.33
C SER A 79 14.11 0.93 5.96
N ILE A 80 14.98 1.81 5.46
CA ILE A 80 15.02 3.22 5.86
C ILE A 80 13.74 3.96 5.44
N GLY A 81 13.32 3.74 4.20
CA GLY A 81 12.16 4.40 3.64
C GLY A 81 10.84 3.93 4.23
N GLN A 82 10.78 2.71 4.76
CA GLN A 82 9.60 2.18 5.44
C GLN A 82 9.27 2.98 6.71
N ILE A 83 10.27 3.43 7.45
CA ILE A 83 10.10 4.31 8.61
C ILE A 83 9.52 5.66 8.16
N GLU A 84 10.04 6.24 7.08
CA GLU A 84 9.53 7.50 6.54
C GLU A 84 8.08 7.38 6.03
N LEU A 85 7.77 6.25 5.39
CA LEU A 85 6.42 5.93 4.92
C LEU A 85 5.43 5.89 6.07
N MET A 86 5.76 5.16 7.14
CA MET A 86 4.89 5.05 8.32
C MET A 86 4.75 6.38 9.05
N ASN A 87 5.82 7.17 9.16
CA ASN A 87 5.77 8.52 9.73
C ASN A 87 4.86 9.44 8.93
N LEU A 88 4.90 9.36 7.59
CA LEU A 88 4.03 10.13 6.70
C LEU A 88 2.55 9.79 6.93
N TYR A 89 2.21 8.50 6.94
CA TYR A 89 0.85 8.03 7.23
C TYR A 89 0.42 8.47 8.64
N LYS A 90 1.24 8.21 9.66
CA LYS A 90 0.92 8.55 11.05
C LYS A 90 0.63 10.05 11.21
N LYS A 91 1.48 10.93 10.67
CA LYS A 91 1.27 12.38 10.74
C LYS A 91 -0.04 12.81 10.09
N THR A 92 -0.37 12.22 8.94
CA THR A 92 -1.58 12.59 8.20
C THR A 92 -2.84 12.07 8.86
N PHE A 93 -2.85 10.80 9.25
CA PHE A 93 -4.03 10.12 9.77
C PHE A 93 -4.36 10.48 11.22
N ASN A 94 -3.36 10.85 12.03
CA ASN A 94 -3.57 11.34 13.38
C ASN A 94 -4.47 12.58 13.41
N SER A 95 -4.39 13.46 12.41
CA SER A 95 -5.26 14.64 12.31
C SER A 95 -6.75 14.29 12.19
N LYS A 96 -7.05 13.05 11.77
CA LYS A 96 -8.40 12.49 11.65
C LYS A 96 -8.74 11.50 12.77
N LYS A 97 -7.88 11.36 13.78
CA LYS A 97 -8.04 10.39 14.89
C LYS A 97 -8.16 8.95 14.39
N ILE A 98 -7.45 8.61 13.30
CA ILE A 98 -7.38 7.26 12.75
C ILE A 98 -6.14 6.56 13.29
N ASN A 99 -6.34 5.45 13.98
CA ASN A 99 -5.26 4.61 14.47
C ASN A 99 -4.73 3.70 13.36
N LEU A 100 -3.42 3.61 13.23
CA LEU A 100 -2.74 2.81 12.22
C LEU A 100 -1.92 1.71 12.85
N SER A 101 -1.84 0.59 12.14
CA SER A 101 -0.88 -0.48 12.42
C SER A 101 -0.07 -0.79 11.16
N GLN A 102 1.10 -1.41 11.32
CA GLN A 102 1.95 -1.83 10.22
C GLN A 102 1.98 -3.36 10.14
N ILE A 103 1.84 -3.88 8.92
CA ILE A 103 2.05 -5.30 8.61
C ILE A 103 2.97 -5.39 7.40
N LEU A 104 4.07 -6.12 7.53
CA LEU A 104 4.97 -6.41 6.43
C LEU A 104 4.82 -7.89 6.05
N LEU A 105 4.55 -8.15 4.79
CA LEU A 105 4.36 -9.49 4.22
C LEU A 105 5.23 -9.66 2.99
N THR A 106 5.74 -10.86 2.79
CA THR A 106 6.22 -11.29 1.48
C THR A 106 5.09 -12.00 0.71
N LEU A 107 5.21 -12.12 -0.60
CA LEU A 107 4.25 -12.92 -1.37
C LEU A 107 4.22 -14.37 -0.87
N GLU A 108 5.37 -14.94 -0.50
CA GLU A 108 5.48 -16.27 0.08
C GLU A 108 4.66 -16.41 1.39
N ASP A 109 4.61 -15.37 2.23
CA ASP A 109 3.79 -15.38 3.45
C ASP A 109 2.30 -15.48 3.14
N THR A 110 1.88 -14.98 2.00
CA THR A 110 0.49 -15.04 1.55
C THR A 110 0.11 -16.38 0.93
N GLU A 111 1.09 -17.14 0.46
CA GLU A 111 0.90 -18.45 -0.19
C GLU A 111 0.97 -19.61 0.80
N LYS A 112 1.77 -19.50 1.86
CA LYS A 112 1.88 -20.53 2.90
C LYS A 112 0.65 -20.49 3.81
N ARG A 113 -0.17 -21.55 3.75
CA ARG A 113 -1.46 -21.66 4.48
C ARG A 113 -1.39 -21.22 5.94
N ARG A 114 -0.38 -21.65 6.70
CA ARG A 114 -0.23 -21.32 8.11
C ARG A 114 0.03 -19.83 8.33
N ARG A 115 0.88 -19.22 7.49
CA ARG A 115 1.20 -17.78 7.57
C ARG A 115 -0.01 -16.94 7.14
N ALA A 116 -0.71 -17.34 6.08
CA ALA A 116 -1.93 -16.67 5.62
C ALA A 116 -3.03 -16.69 6.71
N ILE A 117 -3.23 -17.81 7.41
CA ILE A 117 -4.17 -17.90 8.53
C ILE A 117 -3.76 -16.94 9.67
N ASN A 118 -2.47 -16.86 10.00
CA ASN A 118 -1.99 -15.96 11.04
C ASN A 118 -2.19 -14.49 10.63
N ALA A 119 -1.89 -14.13 9.38
CA ALA A 119 -2.14 -12.79 8.86
C ALA A 119 -3.65 -12.44 8.94
N LYS A 120 -4.54 -13.36 8.54
CA LYS A 120 -5.99 -13.17 8.69
C LYS A 120 -6.39 -12.87 10.13
N ARG A 121 -5.95 -13.68 11.07
CA ARG A 121 -6.25 -13.48 12.50
C ARG A 121 -5.73 -12.13 13.02
N THR A 122 -4.58 -11.69 12.52
CA THR A 122 -4.02 -10.37 12.83
C THR A 122 -4.92 -9.26 12.30
N PHE A 123 -5.39 -9.34 11.05
CA PHE A 123 -6.36 -8.38 10.51
C PHE A 123 -7.64 -8.34 11.33
N ASP A 124 -8.23 -9.50 11.64
CA ASP A 124 -9.46 -9.61 12.42
C ASP A 124 -9.32 -8.95 13.80
N ASN A 125 -8.18 -9.12 14.48
CA ASN A 125 -7.90 -8.49 15.77
C ASN A 125 -7.70 -6.97 15.63
N LEU A 126 -7.00 -6.51 14.60
CA LEU A 126 -6.80 -5.07 14.36
C LEU A 126 -8.13 -4.36 14.08
N PHE A 127 -9.05 -4.99 13.36
CA PHE A 127 -10.40 -4.44 13.15
C PHE A 127 -11.19 -4.31 14.46
N LYS A 128 -11.12 -5.33 15.35
CA LYS A 128 -11.75 -5.26 16.68
C LYS A 128 -11.17 -4.13 17.52
N LEU A 129 -9.87 -3.86 17.40
CA LEU A 129 -9.17 -2.76 18.05
C LEU A 129 -9.38 -1.39 17.37
N ARG A 130 -10.11 -1.35 16.25
CA ARG A 130 -10.36 -0.15 15.43
C ARG A 130 -9.06 0.47 14.88
N PHE A 131 -8.13 -0.37 14.45
CA PHE A 131 -6.93 0.05 13.74
C PHE A 131 -7.06 -0.22 12.25
N VAL A 132 -6.48 0.67 11.44
CA VAL A 132 -6.33 0.48 9.99
C VAL A 132 -4.95 -0.12 9.72
N PRO A 133 -4.88 -1.36 9.20
CA PRO A 133 -3.61 -1.96 8.79
C PRO A 133 -3.05 -1.25 7.55
N ILE A 134 -1.80 -0.80 7.64
CA ILE A 134 -0.99 -0.42 6.50
C ILE A 134 -0.10 -1.62 6.16
N VAL A 135 -0.39 -2.26 5.05
CA VAL A 135 0.37 -3.42 4.56
C VAL A 135 1.36 -2.95 3.50
N ASN A 136 2.57 -3.42 3.58
CA ASN A 136 3.57 -3.28 2.51
C ASN A 136 4.34 -4.59 2.35
N GLU A 137 5.04 -4.74 1.23
CA GLU A 137 5.98 -5.83 1.07
C GLU A 137 7.12 -5.69 2.08
N ASN A 138 7.59 -6.84 2.58
CA ASN A 138 8.80 -6.88 3.39
C ASN A 138 10.04 -6.87 2.48
N ASP A 139 10.25 -5.73 1.87
CA ASP A 139 11.38 -5.50 0.95
C ASP A 139 12.75 -5.86 1.55
N SER A 140 12.88 -5.84 2.88
CA SER A 140 14.16 -6.08 3.55
C SER A 140 14.64 -7.54 3.44
N ILE A 141 13.72 -8.48 3.24
CA ILE A 141 14.02 -9.91 3.16
C ILE A 141 13.43 -10.57 1.91
N ALA A 142 12.79 -9.82 1.04
CA ALA A 142 12.26 -10.33 -0.21
C ALA A 142 13.40 -10.84 -1.09
N THR A 143 13.32 -12.11 -1.53
CA THR A 143 14.36 -12.78 -2.32
C THR A 143 14.19 -12.59 -3.82
N THR A 144 13.02 -12.18 -4.26
CA THR A 144 12.72 -11.88 -5.66
C THR A 144 13.07 -10.43 -5.97
N GLU A 145 13.60 -10.18 -7.17
CA GLU A 145 13.77 -8.80 -7.64
C GLU A 145 12.46 -8.05 -7.53
N ILE A 146 12.51 -6.86 -6.90
CA ILE A 146 11.34 -5.99 -6.70
C ILE A 146 10.86 -5.53 -8.07
N LYS A 147 9.83 -6.19 -8.60
CA LYS A 147 9.25 -5.91 -9.92
C LYS A 147 8.15 -4.88 -9.83
N TYR A 148 7.96 -4.18 -10.93
CA TYR A 148 6.83 -3.25 -11.08
C TYR A 148 5.50 -4.03 -10.99
N GLY A 149 4.59 -3.62 -10.10
CA GLY A 149 3.29 -4.27 -9.92
C GLY A 149 3.20 -5.28 -8.78
N ASP A 150 4.27 -5.56 -8.05
CA ASP A 150 4.27 -6.54 -6.95
C ASP A 150 3.23 -6.20 -5.87
N ASN A 151 3.00 -4.91 -5.59
CA ASN A 151 1.98 -4.50 -4.63
C ASN A 151 0.54 -4.64 -5.12
N ASP A 152 0.27 -4.73 -6.44
CA ASP A 152 -1.05 -5.09 -6.96
C ASP A 152 -1.35 -6.56 -6.68
N ARG A 153 -0.34 -7.43 -6.90
CA ARG A 153 -0.40 -8.85 -6.56
C ARG A 153 -0.53 -9.05 -5.04
N LEU A 154 0.27 -8.33 -4.25
CA LEU A 154 0.16 -8.37 -2.79
C LEU A 154 -1.23 -7.92 -2.33
N ALA A 155 -1.80 -6.85 -2.89
CA ALA A 155 -3.13 -6.36 -2.55
C ALA A 155 -4.22 -7.39 -2.87
N SER A 156 -4.14 -8.07 -4.00
CA SER A 156 -5.05 -9.16 -4.37
C SER A 156 -4.97 -10.32 -3.37
N ARG A 157 -3.75 -10.70 -2.95
CA ARG A 157 -3.54 -11.73 -1.92
C ARG A 157 -4.06 -11.29 -0.55
N VAL A 158 -3.81 -10.03 -0.16
CA VAL A 158 -4.35 -9.47 1.09
C VAL A 158 -5.87 -9.45 1.08
N ALA A 159 -6.49 -9.08 -0.05
CA ALA A 159 -7.95 -9.13 -0.20
C ALA A 159 -8.49 -10.55 -0.01
N GLN A 160 -7.86 -11.52 -0.64
CA GLN A 160 -8.23 -12.93 -0.50
C GLN A 160 -8.10 -13.43 0.95
N ILE A 161 -6.95 -13.16 1.61
CA ILE A 161 -6.67 -13.61 2.98
C ILE A 161 -7.60 -12.94 3.99
N SER A 162 -7.84 -11.64 3.86
CA SER A 162 -8.70 -10.90 4.77
C SER A 162 -10.19 -11.21 4.58
N GLY A 163 -10.56 -11.83 3.45
CA GLY A 163 -11.95 -12.03 3.05
C GLY A 163 -12.61 -10.70 2.69
N ALA A 164 -11.88 -9.81 2.03
CA ALA A 164 -12.42 -8.52 1.63
C ALA A 164 -13.47 -8.66 0.53
N ASP A 165 -14.49 -7.82 0.62
CA ASP A 165 -15.60 -7.78 -0.35
C ASP A 165 -15.26 -6.90 -1.56
N CYS A 166 -14.28 -5.99 -1.40
CA CYS A 166 -13.89 -5.04 -2.43
C CYS A 166 -12.38 -4.79 -2.39
N LEU A 167 -11.77 -4.79 -3.57
CA LEU A 167 -10.39 -4.35 -3.79
C LEU A 167 -10.40 -3.13 -4.71
N ILE A 168 -9.79 -2.04 -4.24
CA ILE A 168 -9.63 -0.79 -5.00
C ILE A 168 -8.16 -0.62 -5.32
N LEU A 169 -7.81 -0.54 -6.59
CA LEU A 169 -6.46 -0.27 -7.07
C LEU A 169 -6.38 1.20 -7.50
N LEU A 170 -5.83 2.05 -6.64
CA LEU A 170 -5.57 3.44 -6.98
C LEU A 170 -4.28 3.55 -7.79
N SER A 171 -4.40 4.14 -8.96
CA SER A 171 -3.33 4.33 -9.93
C SER A 171 -3.31 5.77 -10.46
N ASP A 172 -2.28 6.10 -11.23
CA ASP A 172 -2.14 7.35 -11.97
C ASP A 172 -2.64 7.27 -13.42
N VAL A 173 -3.39 6.20 -13.71
CA VAL A 173 -4.18 5.98 -14.92
C VAL A 173 -5.64 5.75 -14.55
N ASP A 174 -6.56 6.09 -15.41
CA ASP A 174 -8.00 6.10 -15.17
C ASP A 174 -8.70 4.76 -15.48
N GLY A 175 -7.95 3.78 -15.99
CA GLY A 175 -8.50 2.46 -16.32
C GLY A 175 -7.47 1.40 -16.65
N LEU A 176 -7.98 0.25 -17.07
CA LEU A 176 -7.18 -0.84 -17.62
C LEU A 176 -6.99 -0.60 -19.12
N TYR A 177 -5.75 -0.60 -19.54
CA TYR A 177 -5.35 -0.37 -20.93
C TYR A 177 -4.65 -1.60 -21.52
N THR A 178 -4.75 -1.75 -22.82
CA THR A 178 -4.02 -2.79 -23.59
C THR A 178 -2.51 -2.62 -23.51
N GLN A 179 -2.05 -1.35 -23.32
CA GLN A 179 -0.65 -0.97 -23.16
C GLN A 179 -0.55 0.36 -22.41
N ASN A 180 0.66 0.83 -22.10
CA ASN A 180 0.85 2.05 -21.30
C ASN A 180 0.34 3.31 -22.05
N PRO A 181 -0.75 3.97 -21.60
CA PRO A 181 -1.35 5.11 -22.30
C PRO A 181 -0.48 6.38 -22.29
N LYS A 182 0.55 6.43 -21.42
CA LYS A 182 1.50 7.55 -21.40
C LYS A 182 2.57 7.44 -22.50
N ILE A 183 2.74 6.25 -23.07
CA ILE A 183 3.73 5.96 -24.10
C ILE A 183 3.03 5.76 -25.44
N TYR A 184 1.91 5.07 -25.42
CA TYR A 184 1.16 4.68 -26.63
C TYR A 184 -0.19 5.41 -26.65
N HIS A 185 -0.33 6.36 -27.58
CA HIS A 185 -1.56 7.16 -27.72
C HIS A 185 -2.78 6.37 -28.22
N ASP A 186 -2.56 5.20 -28.79
CA ASP A 186 -3.56 4.26 -29.29
C ASP A 186 -3.96 3.20 -28.27
N ALA A 187 -3.45 3.26 -27.04
CA ALA A 187 -3.84 2.36 -25.94
C ALA A 187 -5.34 2.49 -25.64
N LYS A 188 -6.04 1.35 -25.62
CA LYS A 188 -7.49 1.24 -25.37
C LYS A 188 -7.76 0.53 -24.08
#